data_1949dae4a37d6bb7e783e6bec854374e
#
_entry.id   1949dae4a37d6bb7e783e6bec854374e
#
_cell.length_a   1.000
_cell.length_b   1.000
_cell.length_c   1.000
_cell.angle_alpha   90.00
_cell.angle_beta   90.00
_cell.angle_gamma   90.00
#
_symmetry.space_group_name_H-M   'P 1'
#
loop_
_entity.id
_entity.type
_entity.pdbx_description
1 polymer ?
#
loop_
_entity_poly.entity_id
_entity_poly.type
_entity_poly.pdbx_seq_one_letter_code
_entity_poly.pdbx_strand_id
1 'polypeptide(L)'
;MKLTPIMAAVAAALMALSGCSKQTGVGGTASEATATTQAANAQLAKELKLDDPQDFEDAKRGFMARPTGKIMADDGSVLHDFDAYQFVTGQAPDTVNPSLWRQARLNAEIGLFKVTDGIYQLRGFDIANITLIEGKTGWIVVDALTSRESAAAAMAFARQQLGDKPVTALVFTHSHIDHFGGALGIVSPKDVADRQVPVVASNGFMEEATSENVMVGTAMGRRSSYQFGRDLPRSAKGNVDTGLGKNVVYGTFGILTPTKLITQPTEELVLDGVRFVFHNVPGAEAPAEMTFSIPDKKAYGGAENLAQTMHNLLPVRGAKVRDALRWSSYMDQALDQMDGIEVYFGQHNWPVWGHDRISQFIKTHRDVYKYTHDQTVRLINAGLTPREIADTIKLPKSLSEHFGARGYYGALRHNVKAVYQFYLGAYDGNPANLDPLPPQESAKHYLALIGGSDKAVAAAQTAYDKGDYRWAAELLSHAVFGDPANKAAKELLANTYEQMGYAAEAATWRNSYLTAAAELRNGPPTKGISRAGFIEMLM
;
A
#
# COMPACT_ATOMS: atom_id res chain seq x y z
N MET A 1 3.39 -8.03 -56.33
CA MET A 1 2.02 -8.04 -55.78
C MET A 1 1.83 -6.73 -55.00
N LYS A 2 0.94 -5.89 -55.51
CA LYS A 2 0.71 -4.54 -54.95
C LYS A 2 -0.09 -4.67 -53.64
N LEU A 3 0.49 -4.21 -52.54
CA LEU A 3 -0.20 -4.09 -51.24
C LEU A 3 -1.21 -2.93 -51.31
N THR A 4 -2.44 -3.26 -51.03
CA THR A 4 -3.64 -2.44 -51.16
C THR A 4 -3.74 -1.32 -50.11
N PRO A 5 -4.48 -0.22 -50.36
CA PRO A 5 -4.52 1.01 -49.55
C PRO A 5 -5.30 0.92 -48.21
N ILE A 6 -5.59 -0.26 -47.71
CA ILE A 6 -6.33 -0.45 -46.47
C ILE A 6 -5.47 -0.18 -45.21
N MET A 7 -4.15 -0.32 -45.30
CA MET A 7 -3.26 -0.01 -44.13
C MET A 7 -3.07 1.49 -43.89
N ALA A 8 -3.26 2.34 -44.86
CA ALA A 8 -3.16 3.80 -44.70
C ALA A 8 -4.38 4.41 -44.00
N ALA A 9 -5.56 3.80 -44.13
CA ALA A 9 -6.78 4.26 -43.49
C ALA A 9 -6.84 3.91 -41.98
N VAL A 10 -6.22 2.80 -41.57
CA VAL A 10 -6.14 2.41 -40.13
C VAL A 10 -5.13 3.27 -39.37
N ALA A 11 -4.02 3.69 -40.03
CA ALA A 11 -3.06 4.61 -39.42
C ALA A 11 -3.61 6.04 -39.25
N ALA A 12 -4.46 6.51 -40.18
CA ALA A 12 -5.12 7.81 -40.07
C ALA A 12 -6.25 7.84 -39.05
N ALA A 13 -6.95 6.72 -38.83
CA ALA A 13 -7.97 6.61 -37.78
C ALA A 13 -7.38 6.53 -36.36
N LEU A 14 -6.17 5.98 -36.19
CA LEU A 14 -5.43 5.97 -34.91
C LEU A 14 -4.82 7.32 -34.57
N MET A 15 -4.54 8.20 -35.54
CA MET A 15 -4.08 9.57 -35.29
C MET A 15 -5.22 10.55 -34.99
N ALA A 16 -6.47 10.24 -35.33
CA ALA A 16 -7.63 11.07 -35.03
C ALA A 16 -8.15 10.87 -33.60
N LEU A 17 -7.69 9.84 -32.87
CA LEU A 17 -8.02 9.60 -31.43
C LEU A 17 -7.01 10.23 -30.46
N SER A 18 -5.94 10.85 -30.94
CA SER A 18 -4.97 11.59 -30.11
C SER A 18 -5.31 13.08 -29.91
N GLY A 19 -6.54 13.47 -30.10
CA GLY A 19 -7.10 14.73 -29.66
C GLY A 19 -7.40 14.73 -28.16
N CYS A 20 -6.48 14.25 -27.31
CA CYS A 20 -6.49 14.59 -25.89
C CYS A 20 -6.21 16.10 -25.79
N SER A 21 -7.28 16.91 -25.75
CA SER A 21 -7.18 18.26 -25.24
C SER A 21 -6.43 18.18 -23.93
N LYS A 22 -5.28 18.87 -23.81
CA LYS A 22 -4.58 19.02 -22.53
C LYS A 22 -5.61 19.53 -21.54
N GLN A 23 -6.03 18.68 -20.63
CA GLN A 23 -6.97 19.05 -19.57
C GLN A 23 -6.18 19.98 -18.65
N THR A 24 -6.36 21.28 -18.82
CA THR A 24 -5.72 22.30 -17.97
C THR A 24 -6.40 22.27 -16.61
N GLY A 25 -5.60 22.22 -15.55
CA GLY A 25 -6.09 22.35 -14.18
C GLY A 25 -6.71 23.74 -13.94
N VAL A 26 -7.45 23.89 -12.85
CA VAL A 26 -8.06 25.16 -12.45
C VAL A 26 -7.12 26.07 -11.67
N GLY A 27 -5.96 25.57 -11.23
CA GLY A 27 -5.04 26.28 -10.34
C GLY A 27 -5.50 26.27 -8.88
N GLY A 28 -4.81 27.03 -8.04
CA GLY A 28 -5.16 27.21 -6.63
C GLY A 28 -4.36 26.33 -5.66
N THR A 29 -4.57 26.58 -4.37
CA THR A 29 -3.95 25.86 -3.25
C THR A 29 -4.96 24.93 -2.59
N ALA A 30 -4.48 23.91 -1.88
CA ALA A 30 -5.32 23.01 -1.10
C ALA A 30 -6.14 23.77 -0.05
N SER A 31 -7.43 23.43 0.07
CA SER A 31 -8.37 24.05 1.01
C SER A 31 -8.00 23.75 2.47
N GLU A 32 -8.54 24.54 3.40
CA GLU A 32 -8.51 24.21 4.83
C GLU A 32 -9.55 23.14 5.16
N ALA A 33 -9.38 22.48 6.30
CA ALA A 33 -10.41 21.59 6.82
C ALA A 33 -11.65 22.44 7.22
N THR A 34 -12.81 22.02 6.73
CA THR A 34 -14.09 22.67 7.12
C THR A 34 -14.41 22.38 8.59
N ALA A 35 -15.30 23.16 9.19
CA ALA A 35 -15.78 22.93 10.55
C ALA A 35 -16.33 21.51 10.75
N THR A 36 -17.00 20.93 9.74
CA THR A 36 -17.52 19.56 9.78
C THR A 36 -16.39 18.54 9.84
N THR A 37 -15.35 18.69 9.01
CA THR A 37 -14.17 17.82 9.02
C THR A 37 -13.41 17.93 10.35
N GLN A 38 -13.19 19.15 10.85
CA GLN A 38 -12.55 19.40 12.14
C GLN A 38 -13.32 18.73 13.29
N ALA A 39 -14.65 18.91 13.32
CA ALA A 39 -15.50 18.30 14.34
C ALA A 39 -15.46 16.76 14.32
N ALA A 40 -15.47 16.15 13.12
CA ALA A 40 -15.38 14.71 12.97
C ALA A 40 -14.02 14.18 13.47
N ASN A 41 -12.92 14.82 13.11
CA ASN A 41 -11.57 14.45 13.57
C ASN A 41 -11.41 14.66 15.08
N ALA A 42 -11.94 15.77 15.62
CA ALA A 42 -11.92 16.05 17.06
C ALA A 42 -12.78 15.05 17.87
N GLN A 43 -13.90 14.59 17.31
CA GLN A 43 -14.73 13.58 17.95
C GLN A 43 -13.99 12.21 17.99
N LEU A 44 -13.38 11.80 16.89
CA LEU A 44 -12.59 10.57 16.84
C LEU A 44 -11.40 10.61 17.82
N ALA A 45 -10.75 11.76 17.97
CA ALA A 45 -9.66 11.93 18.92
C ALA A 45 -10.09 11.72 20.38
N LYS A 46 -11.35 11.99 20.73
CA LYS A 46 -11.90 11.74 22.07
C LYS A 46 -12.28 10.27 22.29
N GLU A 47 -12.59 9.55 21.23
CA GLU A 47 -13.03 8.15 21.29
C GLU A 47 -11.88 7.16 21.41
N LEU A 48 -10.67 7.55 20.94
CA LEU A 48 -9.50 6.69 20.87
C LEU A 48 -8.45 7.06 21.93
N LYS A 49 -7.77 6.05 22.47
CA LYS A 49 -6.62 6.22 23.37
C LYS A 49 -5.34 6.49 22.57
N LEU A 50 -5.29 7.63 21.87
CA LEU A 50 -4.20 7.98 20.94
C LEU A 50 -2.82 8.11 21.61
N ASP A 51 -2.78 8.26 22.93
CA ASP A 51 -1.61 8.39 23.78
C ASP A 51 -1.12 7.07 24.40
N ASP A 52 -1.75 5.93 24.04
CA ASP A 52 -1.28 4.61 24.48
C ASP A 52 0.20 4.44 24.11
N PRO A 53 1.10 4.26 25.12
CA PRO A 53 2.54 4.32 24.91
C PRO A 53 3.13 3.07 24.27
N GLN A 54 2.45 1.92 24.35
CA GLN A 54 3.05 0.63 24.03
C GLN A 54 3.61 0.57 22.59
N ASP A 55 2.85 1.02 21.58
CA ASP A 55 3.35 1.02 20.20
C ASP A 55 4.52 1.99 20.00
N PHE A 56 4.54 3.13 20.74
CA PHE A 56 5.65 4.08 20.70
C PHE A 56 6.92 3.52 21.35
N GLU A 57 6.79 2.73 22.40
CA GLU A 57 7.91 2.00 23.02
C GLU A 57 8.43 0.93 22.05
N ASP A 58 7.54 0.14 21.45
CA ASP A 58 7.90 -0.90 20.48
C ASP A 58 8.54 -0.32 19.20
N ALA A 59 7.99 0.76 18.67
CA ALA A 59 8.53 1.41 17.48
C ALA A 59 9.96 1.94 17.70
N LYS A 60 10.31 2.34 18.92
CA LYS A 60 11.65 2.83 19.29
C LYS A 60 12.59 1.73 19.80
N ARG A 61 12.05 0.58 20.14
CA ARG A 61 12.83 -0.49 20.80
C ARG A 61 13.96 -0.96 19.90
N GLY A 62 15.15 -1.04 20.47
CA GLY A 62 16.37 -1.49 19.78
C GLY A 62 16.96 -0.46 18.81
N PHE A 63 16.54 0.80 18.83
CA PHE A 63 17.10 1.87 18.01
C PHE A 63 18.61 1.98 18.20
N MET A 64 19.36 2.02 17.10
CA MET A 64 20.83 2.12 17.10
C MET A 64 21.32 3.38 16.41
N ALA A 65 20.81 3.68 15.21
CA ALA A 65 21.26 4.82 14.43
C ALA A 65 20.18 5.30 13.45
N ARG A 66 20.15 6.60 13.16
CA ARG A 66 19.27 7.23 12.17
C ARG A 66 20.04 7.59 10.90
N PRO A 67 19.55 7.27 9.70
CA PRO A 67 20.11 7.79 8.45
C PRO A 67 19.81 9.29 8.30
N THR A 68 20.67 9.97 7.58
CA THR A 68 20.55 11.40 7.25
C THR A 68 20.76 11.62 5.76
N GLY A 69 20.34 12.79 5.27
CA GLY A 69 20.53 13.15 3.87
C GLY A 69 19.48 12.56 2.93
N LYS A 70 19.90 12.21 1.71
CA LYS A 70 18.99 11.84 0.62
C LYS A 70 19.50 10.64 -0.14
N ILE A 71 18.58 9.82 -0.65
CA ILE A 71 18.87 8.81 -1.66
C ILE A 71 18.66 9.45 -3.02
N MET A 72 19.67 9.35 -3.88
CA MET A 72 19.69 9.98 -5.20
C MET A 72 19.59 8.93 -6.30
N ALA A 73 18.94 9.27 -7.41
CA ALA A 73 19.02 8.50 -8.65
C ALA A 73 20.35 8.80 -9.39
N ASP A 74 20.68 7.99 -10.37
CA ASP A 74 21.90 8.16 -11.20
C ASP A 74 21.90 9.48 -11.98
N ASP A 75 20.71 10.05 -12.29
CA ASP A 75 20.56 11.35 -12.96
C ASP A 75 20.65 12.55 -12.00
N GLY A 76 20.91 12.32 -10.72
CA GLY A 76 21.00 13.35 -9.68
C GLY A 76 19.64 13.81 -9.12
N SER A 77 18.53 13.20 -9.51
CA SER A 77 17.23 13.49 -8.91
C SER A 77 17.12 12.87 -7.52
N VAL A 78 16.35 13.52 -6.62
CA VAL A 78 16.09 13.02 -5.27
C VAL A 78 15.01 11.97 -5.32
N LEU A 79 15.32 10.74 -4.90
CA LEU A 79 14.35 9.64 -4.77
C LEU A 79 13.72 9.61 -3.38
N HIS A 80 14.52 9.86 -2.35
CA HIS A 80 14.06 9.85 -0.96
C HIS A 80 14.83 10.88 -0.14
N ASP A 81 14.14 11.53 0.81
CA ASP A 81 14.72 12.46 1.76
C ASP A 81 14.31 12.01 3.17
N PHE A 82 15.28 11.61 3.99
CA PHE A 82 15.03 11.10 5.34
C PHE A 82 14.42 12.15 6.28
N ASP A 83 14.52 13.43 5.93
CA ASP A 83 13.98 14.53 6.71
C ASP A 83 12.62 15.05 6.21
N ALA A 84 12.12 14.51 5.11
CA ALA A 84 10.89 14.98 4.47
C ALA A 84 9.64 14.91 5.37
N TYR A 85 9.66 14.06 6.41
CA TYR A 85 8.55 13.86 7.34
C TYR A 85 8.81 14.38 8.77
N GLN A 86 9.81 15.23 8.97
CA GLN A 86 10.11 15.82 10.28
C GLN A 86 8.94 16.64 10.86
N PHE A 87 8.01 17.10 10.02
CA PHE A 87 6.80 17.79 10.44
C PHE A 87 5.78 16.88 11.15
N VAL A 88 5.93 15.54 11.06
CA VAL A 88 5.00 14.56 11.65
C VAL A 88 5.30 14.41 13.15
N THR A 89 4.95 15.41 13.92
CA THR A 89 5.18 15.48 15.37
C THR A 89 4.00 16.08 16.10
N GLY A 90 3.88 15.85 17.39
CA GLY A 90 2.86 16.48 18.24
C GLY A 90 1.44 16.01 17.93
N GLN A 91 0.48 16.92 18.09
CA GLN A 91 -0.95 16.67 17.85
C GLN A 91 -1.28 16.66 16.36
N ALA A 92 -2.34 15.93 16.00
CA ALA A 92 -2.83 15.88 14.63
C ALA A 92 -3.32 17.26 14.17
N PRO A 93 -2.90 17.72 12.99
CA PRO A 93 -3.49 18.91 12.37
C PRO A 93 -4.96 18.63 11.97
N ASP A 94 -5.78 19.67 11.85
CA ASP A 94 -7.18 19.58 11.46
C ASP A 94 -7.39 18.88 10.10
N THR A 95 -6.38 18.92 9.25
CA THR A 95 -6.34 18.31 7.90
C THR A 95 -5.89 16.85 7.89
N VAL A 96 -5.75 16.20 9.05
CA VAL A 96 -5.34 14.80 9.16
C VAL A 96 -6.20 14.08 10.18
N ASN A 97 -6.72 12.92 9.82
CA ASN A 97 -7.37 12.01 10.75
C ASN A 97 -6.42 11.68 11.92
N PRO A 98 -6.84 11.87 13.18
CA PRO A 98 -5.93 11.75 14.34
C PRO A 98 -5.40 10.33 14.55
N SER A 99 -6.15 9.31 14.19
CA SER A 99 -5.70 7.92 14.24
C SER A 99 -4.61 7.64 13.19
N LEU A 100 -4.78 8.15 11.96
CA LEU A 100 -3.73 8.09 10.93
C LEU A 100 -2.49 8.90 11.34
N TRP A 101 -2.66 10.06 11.98
CA TRP A 101 -1.52 10.84 12.47
C TRP A 101 -0.70 10.08 13.51
N ARG A 102 -1.38 9.33 14.41
CA ARG A 102 -0.69 8.43 15.35
C ARG A 102 0.15 7.40 14.60
N GLN A 103 -0.42 6.71 13.60
CA GLN A 103 0.30 5.75 12.77
C GLN A 103 1.48 6.40 12.04
N ALA A 104 1.27 7.60 11.48
CA ALA A 104 2.31 8.34 10.79
C ALA A 104 3.49 8.71 11.69
N ARG A 105 3.23 9.05 12.97
CA ARG A 105 4.28 9.30 13.98
C ARG A 105 5.07 8.04 14.31
N LEU A 106 4.41 6.89 14.41
CA LEU A 106 5.06 5.60 14.65
C LEU A 106 5.94 5.17 13.47
N ASN A 107 5.45 5.32 12.23
CA ASN A 107 6.23 5.06 11.02
C ASN A 107 7.36 6.10 10.77
N ALA A 108 7.39 7.20 11.53
CA ALA A 108 8.49 8.17 11.50
C ALA A 108 9.70 7.74 12.36
N GLU A 109 9.57 6.68 13.15
CA GLU A 109 10.69 6.05 13.86
C GLU A 109 11.51 5.21 12.86
N ILE A 110 12.40 5.88 12.13
CA ILE A 110 13.22 5.31 11.04
C ILE A 110 14.67 5.10 11.48
N GLY A 111 15.34 4.13 10.90
CA GLY A 111 16.76 3.86 11.18
C GLY A 111 17.13 2.39 11.16
N LEU A 112 18.26 2.10 11.79
CA LEU A 112 18.71 0.76 12.12
C LEU A 112 18.27 0.39 13.54
N PHE A 113 17.66 -0.78 13.67
CA PHE A 113 17.12 -1.27 14.94
C PHE A 113 17.59 -2.71 15.19
N LYS A 114 18.00 -3.01 16.40
CA LYS A 114 18.24 -4.38 16.86
C LYS A 114 16.90 -4.99 17.30
N VAL A 115 16.42 -5.96 16.54
CA VAL A 115 15.16 -6.68 16.86
C VAL A 115 15.38 -7.66 18.00
N THR A 116 16.41 -8.49 17.88
CA THR A 116 16.91 -9.42 18.90
C THR A 116 18.37 -9.72 18.60
N ASP A 117 19.02 -10.62 19.34
CA ASP A 117 20.43 -10.97 19.10
C ASP A 117 20.62 -11.58 17.71
N GLY A 118 21.45 -10.90 16.90
CA GLY A 118 21.75 -11.27 15.52
C GLY A 118 20.59 -11.06 14.53
N ILE A 119 19.55 -10.28 14.87
CA ILE A 119 18.52 -9.85 13.93
C ILE A 119 18.38 -8.33 14.02
N TYR A 120 18.49 -7.66 12.87
CA TYR A 120 18.44 -6.21 12.74
C TYR A 120 17.46 -5.82 11.62
N GLN A 121 16.79 -4.67 11.76
CA GLN A 121 15.94 -4.08 10.72
C GLN A 121 16.38 -2.69 10.36
N LEU A 122 16.38 -2.41 9.05
CA LEU A 122 16.49 -1.07 8.49
C LEU A 122 15.08 -0.63 8.10
N ARG A 123 14.58 0.40 8.78
CA ARG A 123 13.22 0.96 8.60
C ARG A 123 13.30 2.37 8.06
N GLY A 124 12.40 2.72 7.13
CA GLY A 124 12.27 4.06 6.57
C GLY A 124 13.20 4.39 5.41
N PHE A 125 13.91 3.41 4.85
CA PHE A 125 14.64 3.55 3.59
C PHE A 125 13.73 3.41 2.37
N ASP A 126 12.56 2.83 2.57
CA ASP A 126 11.48 2.63 1.62
C ASP A 126 10.16 2.41 2.39
N ILE A 127 9.10 1.98 1.72
CA ILE A 127 7.85 1.57 2.35
C ILE A 127 8.02 0.27 3.15
N ALA A 128 8.78 -0.69 2.63
CA ALA A 128 9.12 -1.94 3.30
C ALA A 128 10.41 -1.81 4.14
N ASN A 129 10.69 -2.81 4.96
CA ASN A 129 11.89 -2.97 5.75
C ASN A 129 12.87 -3.95 5.08
N ILE A 130 14.17 -3.78 5.30
CA ILE A 130 15.15 -4.84 5.12
C ILE A 130 15.43 -5.46 6.50
N THR A 131 15.41 -6.78 6.60
CA THR A 131 15.85 -7.49 7.79
C THR A 131 17.18 -8.18 7.52
N LEU A 132 18.16 -7.93 8.40
CA LEU A 132 19.48 -8.56 8.38
C LEU A 132 19.54 -9.59 9.50
N ILE A 133 19.86 -10.84 9.15
CA ILE A 133 20.05 -11.94 10.10
C ILE A 133 21.51 -12.33 10.06
N GLU A 134 22.17 -12.30 11.20
CA GLU A 134 23.58 -12.67 11.33
C GLU A 134 23.74 -14.17 11.19
N GLY A 135 24.39 -14.58 10.11
CA GLY A 135 24.83 -15.94 9.87
C GLY A 135 26.23 -16.19 10.42
N LYS A 136 26.77 -17.36 10.13
CA LYS A 136 28.08 -17.79 10.60
C LYS A 136 29.22 -17.01 9.93
N THR A 137 29.05 -16.62 8.67
CA THR A 137 30.09 -15.98 7.85
C THR A 137 29.68 -14.63 7.28
N GLY A 138 28.38 -14.26 7.32
CA GLY A 138 27.91 -13.00 6.76
C GLY A 138 26.45 -12.70 7.10
N TRP A 139 25.80 -11.93 6.24
CA TRP A 139 24.42 -11.53 6.38
C TRP A 139 23.48 -12.37 5.51
N ILE A 140 22.44 -12.92 6.13
CA ILE A 140 21.25 -13.39 5.45
C ILE A 140 20.31 -12.19 5.39
N VAL A 141 19.96 -11.76 4.17
CA VAL A 141 19.11 -10.58 3.95
C VAL A 141 17.70 -11.05 3.62
N VAL A 142 16.70 -10.53 4.35
CA VAL A 142 15.28 -10.79 4.08
C VAL A 142 14.67 -9.53 3.49
N ASP A 143 14.14 -9.68 2.28
CA ASP A 143 13.60 -8.68 1.38
C ASP A 143 14.61 -7.61 0.93
N ALA A 144 14.24 -6.86 -0.11
CA ALA A 144 15.19 -6.04 -0.85
C ALA A 144 14.70 -4.62 -1.15
N LEU A 145 13.60 -4.17 -0.55
CA LEU A 145 12.97 -2.88 -0.85
C LEU A 145 12.51 -2.76 -2.33
N THR A 146 11.98 -1.59 -2.69
CA THR A 146 11.44 -1.35 -4.04
C THR A 146 12.52 -1.12 -5.08
N SER A 147 13.59 -0.38 -4.73
CA SER A 147 14.57 0.07 -5.73
C SER A 147 16.01 -0.28 -5.35
N ARG A 148 16.85 -0.44 -6.39
CA ARG A 148 18.30 -0.65 -6.24
C ARG A 148 18.92 0.42 -5.36
N GLU A 149 18.54 1.66 -5.55
CA GLU A 149 19.09 2.81 -4.84
C GLU A 149 18.73 2.79 -3.36
N SER A 150 17.47 2.48 -3.01
CA SER A 150 17.05 2.36 -1.61
C SER A 150 17.72 1.18 -0.91
N ALA A 151 17.80 0.03 -1.57
CA ALA A 151 18.46 -1.16 -1.03
C ALA A 151 19.98 -0.95 -0.85
N ALA A 152 20.66 -0.36 -1.85
CA ALA A 152 22.08 -0.05 -1.76
C ALA A 152 22.38 0.93 -0.62
N ALA A 153 21.57 1.98 -0.46
CA ALA A 153 21.69 2.95 0.63
C ALA A 153 21.49 2.29 2.01
N ALA A 154 20.48 1.42 2.14
CA ALA A 154 20.22 0.67 3.37
C ALA A 154 21.38 -0.27 3.72
N MET A 155 21.90 -1.02 2.75
CA MET A 155 23.05 -1.91 2.97
C MET A 155 24.34 -1.15 3.27
N ALA A 156 24.59 0.00 2.63
CA ALA A 156 25.73 0.85 2.93
C ALA A 156 25.65 1.40 4.37
N PHE A 157 24.47 1.85 4.79
CA PHE A 157 24.23 2.30 6.16
C PHE A 157 24.43 1.17 7.17
N ALA A 158 23.92 -0.03 6.88
CA ALA A 158 24.14 -1.19 7.74
C ALA A 158 25.61 -1.56 7.89
N ARG A 159 26.39 -1.57 6.79
CA ARG A 159 27.84 -1.82 6.83
C ARG A 159 28.59 -0.79 7.68
N GLN A 160 28.20 0.47 7.61
CA GLN A 160 28.79 1.53 8.43
C GLN A 160 28.55 1.28 9.93
N GLN A 161 27.38 0.78 10.31
CA GLN A 161 26.99 0.63 11.71
C GLN A 161 27.36 -0.74 12.33
N LEU A 162 27.29 -1.82 11.52
CA LEU A 162 27.45 -3.20 11.97
C LEU A 162 28.75 -3.87 11.48
N GLY A 163 29.54 -3.16 10.66
CA GLY A 163 30.74 -3.71 10.02
C GLY A 163 30.45 -4.34 8.65
N ASP A 164 31.49 -4.44 7.86
CA ASP A 164 31.40 -4.97 6.49
C ASP A 164 31.45 -6.50 6.50
N LYS A 165 30.29 -7.12 6.30
CA LYS A 165 30.13 -8.56 6.16
C LYS A 165 29.49 -8.87 4.79
N PRO A 166 29.91 -9.99 4.14
CA PRO A 166 29.30 -10.39 2.87
C PRO A 166 27.83 -10.80 3.05
N VAL A 167 27.05 -10.64 1.99
CA VAL A 167 25.72 -11.27 1.90
C VAL A 167 25.90 -12.75 1.57
N THR A 168 25.36 -13.62 2.40
CA THR A 168 25.50 -15.09 2.29
C THR A 168 24.20 -15.77 1.86
N ALA A 169 23.05 -15.09 1.96
CA ALA A 169 21.77 -15.51 1.41
C ALA A 169 20.85 -14.31 1.21
N LEU A 170 19.91 -14.43 0.27
CA LEU A 170 18.82 -13.49 0.06
C LEU A 170 17.50 -14.25 0.10
N VAL A 171 16.52 -13.77 0.85
CA VAL A 171 15.20 -14.38 1.00
C VAL A 171 14.14 -13.38 0.58
N PHE A 172 13.33 -13.69 -0.41
CA PHE A 172 12.15 -12.92 -0.77
C PHE A 172 10.92 -13.52 -0.09
N THR A 173 10.27 -12.75 0.77
CA THR A 173 9.10 -13.23 1.50
C THR A 173 7.90 -13.43 0.57
N HIS A 174 7.73 -12.56 -0.42
CA HIS A 174 6.64 -12.64 -1.39
C HIS A 174 6.91 -11.85 -2.68
N SER A 175 5.96 -11.90 -3.60
CA SER A 175 6.11 -11.47 -4.99
C SER A 175 5.78 -9.99 -5.26
N HIS A 176 5.61 -9.14 -4.24
CA HIS A 176 5.43 -7.70 -4.44
C HIS A 176 6.77 -6.99 -4.61
N ILE A 177 6.77 -5.93 -5.43
CA ILE A 177 7.99 -5.28 -5.88
C ILE A 177 8.81 -4.62 -4.76
N ASP A 178 8.18 -4.17 -3.70
CA ASP A 178 8.82 -3.57 -2.53
C ASP A 178 9.56 -4.57 -1.63
N HIS A 179 9.52 -5.87 -1.98
CA HIS A 179 10.25 -6.93 -1.30
C HIS A 179 11.37 -7.54 -2.16
N PHE A 180 11.37 -7.31 -3.49
CA PHE A 180 12.39 -7.86 -4.37
C PHE A 180 13.05 -6.82 -5.31
N GLY A 181 12.38 -5.70 -5.59
CA GLY A 181 12.77 -4.79 -6.66
C GLY A 181 14.15 -4.16 -6.51
N GLY A 182 14.64 -4.05 -5.29
CA GLY A 182 15.96 -3.53 -4.96
C GLY A 182 17.08 -4.58 -4.88
N ALA A 183 16.83 -5.85 -5.23
CA ALA A 183 17.76 -6.96 -5.06
C ALA A 183 19.16 -6.70 -5.65
N LEU A 184 19.25 -6.00 -6.79
CA LEU A 184 20.52 -5.63 -7.43
C LEU A 184 21.32 -4.58 -6.65
N GLY A 185 20.73 -3.93 -5.65
CA GLY A 185 21.41 -3.07 -4.69
C GLY A 185 22.03 -3.82 -3.51
N ILE A 186 21.67 -5.09 -3.34
CA ILE A 186 22.14 -5.96 -2.26
C ILE A 186 23.26 -6.87 -2.73
N VAL A 187 23.04 -7.61 -3.83
CA VAL A 187 23.97 -8.57 -4.40
C VAL A 187 23.83 -8.59 -5.92
N SER A 188 24.97 -8.71 -6.64
CA SER A 188 24.95 -8.78 -8.10
C SER A 188 24.63 -10.20 -8.60
N PRO A 189 24.09 -10.37 -9.83
CA PRO A 189 23.92 -11.68 -10.45
C PRO A 189 25.24 -12.46 -10.53
N LYS A 190 26.34 -11.74 -10.76
CA LYS A 190 27.69 -12.33 -10.79
C LYS A 190 28.09 -12.89 -9.43
N ASP A 191 27.86 -12.14 -8.33
CA ASP A 191 28.15 -12.63 -6.99
C ASP A 191 27.28 -13.83 -6.60
N VAL A 192 26.00 -13.82 -7.01
CA VAL A 192 25.10 -14.98 -6.81
C VAL A 192 25.67 -16.23 -7.48
N ALA A 193 26.14 -16.11 -8.73
CA ALA A 193 26.70 -17.24 -9.47
C ALA A 193 28.05 -17.68 -8.92
N ASP A 194 29.01 -16.75 -8.76
CA ASP A 194 30.40 -17.06 -8.39
C ASP A 194 30.53 -17.57 -6.94
N ARG A 195 29.73 -17.00 -6.03
CA ARG A 195 29.76 -17.34 -4.60
C ARG A 195 28.66 -18.32 -4.19
N GLN A 196 27.82 -18.73 -5.16
CA GLN A 196 26.65 -19.59 -4.93
C GLN A 196 25.74 -19.09 -3.80
N VAL A 197 25.49 -17.78 -3.77
CA VAL A 197 24.60 -17.15 -2.79
C VAL A 197 23.17 -17.63 -3.05
N PRO A 198 22.53 -18.38 -2.13
CA PRO A 198 21.16 -18.83 -2.33
C PRO A 198 20.20 -17.63 -2.33
N VAL A 199 19.35 -17.57 -3.36
CA VAL A 199 18.19 -16.67 -3.45
C VAL A 199 16.95 -17.54 -3.24
N VAL A 200 16.31 -17.38 -2.10
CA VAL A 200 15.20 -18.21 -1.63
C VAL A 200 13.88 -17.48 -1.83
N ALA A 201 12.87 -18.14 -2.38
CA ALA A 201 11.51 -17.61 -2.51
C ALA A 201 10.45 -18.72 -2.42
N SER A 202 9.20 -18.34 -2.27
CA SER A 202 8.07 -19.27 -2.34
C SER A 202 7.85 -19.79 -3.77
N ASN A 203 7.21 -20.93 -3.89
CA ASN A 203 6.79 -21.48 -5.19
C ASN A 203 5.85 -20.49 -5.91
N GLY A 204 6.01 -20.34 -7.24
CA GLY A 204 5.23 -19.39 -8.04
C GLY A 204 5.74 -17.94 -8.01
N PHE A 205 6.80 -17.64 -7.27
CA PHE A 205 7.30 -16.28 -7.10
C PHE A 205 7.53 -15.54 -8.43
N MET A 206 8.27 -16.13 -9.38
CA MET A 206 8.58 -15.47 -10.65
C MET A 206 7.34 -15.19 -11.50
N GLU A 207 6.40 -16.13 -11.52
CA GLU A 207 5.13 -15.97 -12.23
C GLU A 207 4.33 -14.79 -11.65
N GLU A 208 4.20 -14.74 -10.34
CA GLU A 208 3.40 -13.72 -9.67
C GLU A 208 4.09 -12.34 -9.66
N ALA A 209 5.40 -12.29 -9.50
CA ALA A 209 6.17 -11.04 -9.61
C ALA A 209 6.04 -10.42 -11.01
N THR A 210 6.01 -11.23 -12.08
CA THR A 210 5.85 -10.75 -13.45
C THR A 210 4.38 -10.45 -13.79
N SER A 211 3.44 -11.22 -13.28
CA SER A 211 1.99 -11.09 -13.53
C SER A 211 1.49 -9.67 -13.21
N GLU A 212 1.73 -9.17 -12.01
CA GLU A 212 1.26 -7.85 -11.60
C GLU A 212 2.08 -6.71 -12.23
N ASN A 213 3.40 -6.84 -12.27
CA ASN A 213 4.29 -5.73 -12.63
C ASN A 213 4.49 -5.59 -14.14
N VAL A 214 4.34 -6.64 -14.93
CA VAL A 214 4.55 -6.60 -16.40
C VAL A 214 3.23 -6.54 -17.16
N MET A 215 2.27 -7.43 -16.85
CA MET A 215 1.03 -7.56 -17.64
C MET A 215 0.19 -6.30 -17.62
N VAL A 216 0.01 -5.69 -16.45
CA VAL A 216 -0.77 -4.47 -16.24
C VAL A 216 0.04 -3.32 -15.64
N GLY A 217 1.36 -3.41 -15.70
CA GLY A 217 2.32 -2.53 -15.00
C GLY A 217 2.09 -1.05 -15.24
N THR A 218 1.81 -0.62 -16.46
CA THR A 218 1.53 0.81 -16.77
C THR A 218 0.27 1.32 -16.05
N ALA A 219 -0.83 0.55 -16.08
CA ALA A 219 -2.05 0.92 -15.38
C ALA A 219 -1.86 0.85 -13.86
N MET A 220 -1.17 -0.20 -13.38
CA MET A 220 -0.82 -0.39 -11.98
C MET A 220 0.03 0.76 -11.45
N GLY A 221 1.10 1.15 -12.18
CA GLY A 221 1.98 2.28 -11.82
C GLY A 221 1.22 3.61 -11.75
N ARG A 222 0.29 3.87 -12.68
CA ARG A 222 -0.57 5.05 -12.64
C ARG A 222 -1.49 5.06 -11.41
N ARG A 223 -2.10 3.93 -11.08
CA ARG A 223 -2.97 3.78 -9.92
C ARG A 223 -2.21 3.80 -8.60
N SER A 224 -0.97 3.28 -8.59
CA SER A 224 -0.11 3.32 -7.40
C SER A 224 0.28 4.75 -7.01
N SER A 225 0.44 5.67 -7.97
CA SER A 225 0.70 7.08 -7.65
C SER A 225 -0.44 7.73 -6.87
N TYR A 226 -1.69 7.28 -7.08
CA TYR A 226 -2.83 7.66 -6.25
C TYR A 226 -2.79 7.01 -4.87
N GLN A 227 -2.60 5.69 -4.82
CA GLN A 227 -2.61 4.94 -3.56
C GLN A 227 -1.54 5.42 -2.58
N PHE A 228 -0.34 5.71 -3.08
CA PHE A 228 0.80 6.11 -2.25
C PHE A 228 1.03 7.63 -2.20
N GLY A 229 0.27 8.42 -2.97
CA GLY A 229 0.42 9.87 -3.00
C GLY A 229 1.82 10.31 -3.46
N ARG A 230 2.35 9.65 -4.51
CA ARG A 230 3.71 9.86 -5.02
C ARG A 230 4.04 11.33 -5.25
N ASP A 231 3.15 12.03 -5.94
CA ASP A 231 3.35 13.40 -6.41
C ASP A 231 2.80 14.46 -5.43
N LEU A 232 2.28 14.03 -4.26
CA LEU A 232 1.80 14.93 -3.22
C LEU A 232 2.99 15.55 -2.45
N PRO A 233 2.89 16.83 -2.06
CA PRO A 233 3.86 17.43 -1.16
C PRO A 233 3.85 16.70 0.19
N ARG A 234 5.01 16.58 0.82
CA ARG A 234 5.15 16.03 2.18
C ARG A 234 4.74 17.13 3.17
N SER A 235 3.47 17.11 3.56
CA SER A 235 2.87 18.14 4.41
C SER A 235 1.55 17.67 5.03
N ALA A 236 1.03 18.41 6.01
CA ALA A 236 -0.27 18.14 6.64
C ALA A 236 -1.47 18.14 5.66
N LYS A 237 -1.39 18.88 4.55
CA LYS A 237 -2.38 18.90 3.48
C LYS A 237 -2.05 17.96 2.31
N GLY A 238 -0.95 17.24 2.39
CA GLY A 238 -0.48 16.30 1.38
C GLY A 238 -0.30 14.91 1.94
N ASN A 239 0.81 14.24 1.53
CA ASN A 239 1.17 12.93 2.01
C ASN A 239 1.80 13.01 3.42
N VAL A 240 1.26 12.23 4.35
CA VAL A 240 1.78 12.10 5.73
C VAL A 240 2.30 10.68 6.00
N ASP A 241 1.74 9.68 5.30
CA ASP A 241 2.05 8.26 5.49
C ASP A 241 1.43 7.42 4.35
N THR A 242 1.77 6.14 4.30
CA THR A 242 1.11 5.16 3.44
C THR A 242 0.32 4.10 4.22
N GLY A 243 0.46 4.08 5.55
CA GLY A 243 -0.09 3.06 6.46
C GLY A 243 0.91 1.97 6.81
N LEU A 244 1.73 1.53 5.87
CA LEU A 244 2.78 0.52 6.02
C LEU A 244 4.17 1.12 6.28
N GLY A 245 4.41 2.34 5.85
CA GLY A 245 5.65 3.09 5.96
C GLY A 245 5.45 4.50 5.43
N LYS A 246 6.53 5.26 5.23
CA LYS A 246 6.40 6.67 4.86
C LYS A 246 6.06 6.86 3.37
N ASN A 247 6.80 6.24 2.47
CA ASN A 247 6.59 6.32 1.03
C ASN A 247 7.31 5.21 0.28
N VAL A 248 6.92 4.97 -0.96
CA VAL A 248 7.62 4.11 -1.91
C VAL A 248 8.74 4.89 -2.58
N VAL A 249 9.94 4.30 -2.67
CA VAL A 249 11.11 4.91 -3.32
C VAL A 249 11.20 4.40 -4.76
N TYR A 250 10.68 5.20 -5.69
CA TYR A 250 10.62 4.87 -7.11
C TYR A 250 11.95 5.15 -7.81
N GLY A 251 12.88 4.19 -7.72
CA GLY A 251 14.17 4.20 -8.42
C GLY A 251 14.23 3.16 -9.54
N THR A 252 15.41 2.55 -9.71
CA THR A 252 15.63 1.44 -10.65
C THR A 252 15.20 0.12 -10.01
N PHE A 253 14.41 -0.68 -10.73
CA PHE A 253 13.97 -1.98 -10.27
C PHE A 253 14.80 -3.08 -10.92
N GLY A 254 14.93 -4.21 -10.22
CA GLY A 254 15.53 -5.41 -10.75
C GLY A 254 15.01 -6.64 -10.03
N ILE A 255 15.20 -7.81 -10.64
CA ILE A 255 14.82 -9.07 -10.03
C ILE A 255 15.99 -10.05 -10.13
N LEU A 256 16.24 -10.81 -9.08
CA LEU A 256 17.12 -11.97 -9.10
C LEU A 256 16.26 -13.22 -9.15
N THR A 257 16.54 -14.10 -10.11
CA THR A 257 15.86 -15.38 -10.19
C THR A 257 16.18 -16.21 -8.94
N PRO A 258 15.17 -16.71 -8.19
CA PRO A 258 15.41 -17.60 -7.08
C PRO A 258 16.18 -18.86 -7.48
N THR A 259 17.20 -19.19 -6.71
CA THR A 259 17.99 -20.40 -6.89
C THR A 259 17.45 -21.58 -6.05
N LYS A 260 16.63 -21.27 -5.04
CA LYS A 260 15.95 -22.23 -4.18
C LYS A 260 14.49 -21.79 -3.98
N LEU A 261 13.56 -22.67 -4.35
CA LEU A 261 12.13 -22.49 -4.09
C LEU A 261 11.70 -23.34 -2.90
N ILE A 262 10.89 -22.74 -2.03
CA ILE A 262 10.17 -23.42 -0.95
C ILE A 262 8.86 -23.93 -1.55
N THR A 263 8.76 -25.25 -1.68
CA THR A 263 7.66 -25.91 -2.43
C THR A 263 6.69 -26.65 -1.53
N GLN A 264 7.13 -27.05 -0.33
CA GLN A 264 6.27 -27.73 0.62
C GLN A 264 5.48 -26.75 1.48
N PRO A 265 4.34 -27.13 2.06
CA PRO A 265 3.62 -26.28 3.02
C PRO A 265 4.50 -25.80 4.16
N THR A 266 5.39 -26.67 4.66
CA THR A 266 6.45 -26.37 5.63
C THR A 266 7.75 -27.00 5.14
N GLU A 267 8.85 -26.23 5.12
CA GLU A 267 10.17 -26.70 4.67
C GLU A 267 11.28 -26.10 5.53
N GLU A 268 12.18 -26.95 6.01
CA GLU A 268 13.37 -26.48 6.74
C GLU A 268 14.54 -26.25 5.79
N LEU A 269 15.30 -25.18 6.05
CA LEU A 269 16.51 -24.83 5.33
C LEU A 269 17.53 -24.20 6.28
N VAL A 270 18.78 -24.61 6.15
CA VAL A 270 19.88 -23.96 6.86
C VAL A 270 20.61 -23.01 5.91
N LEU A 271 20.61 -21.73 6.24
CA LEU A 271 21.29 -20.66 5.50
C LEU A 271 22.41 -20.12 6.38
N ASP A 272 23.64 -20.19 5.91
CA ASP A 272 24.85 -19.74 6.63
C ASP A 272 24.86 -20.12 8.14
N GLY A 273 24.46 -21.35 8.44
CA GLY A 273 24.42 -21.89 9.80
C GLY A 273 23.18 -21.49 10.63
N VAL A 274 22.25 -20.74 10.10
CA VAL A 274 20.98 -20.39 10.75
C VAL A 274 19.87 -21.30 10.23
N ARG A 275 19.14 -21.96 11.12
CA ARG A 275 18.01 -22.83 10.80
C ARG A 275 16.74 -22.01 10.63
N PHE A 276 16.16 -22.06 9.43
CA PHE A 276 14.84 -21.51 9.08
C PHE A 276 13.81 -22.62 8.95
N VAL A 277 12.61 -22.37 9.41
CA VAL A 277 11.42 -23.18 9.11
C VAL A 277 10.46 -22.29 8.34
N PHE A 278 10.39 -22.50 7.03
CA PHE A 278 9.53 -21.74 6.13
C PHE A 278 8.12 -22.33 6.09
N HIS A 279 7.10 -21.47 5.99
CA HIS A 279 5.71 -21.84 5.85
C HIS A 279 5.11 -21.11 4.65
N ASN A 280 4.69 -21.86 3.63
CA ASN A 280 4.01 -21.28 2.47
C ASN A 280 2.57 -20.86 2.85
N VAL A 281 2.21 -19.60 2.55
CA VAL A 281 0.90 -19.00 2.82
C VAL A 281 0.29 -18.37 1.54
N PRO A 282 0.22 -19.12 0.42
CA PRO A 282 -0.18 -18.56 -0.87
C PRO A 282 -1.61 -18.04 -0.86
N GLY A 283 -1.81 -16.85 -1.42
CA GLY A 283 -3.11 -16.21 -1.52
C GLY A 283 -3.58 -15.52 -0.24
N ALA A 284 -2.66 -15.30 0.72
CA ALA A 284 -2.89 -14.40 1.85
C ALA A 284 -2.72 -12.95 1.37
N GLU A 285 -1.59 -12.29 1.66
CA GLU A 285 -1.30 -10.95 1.17
C GLU A 285 -0.91 -10.97 -0.31
N ALA A 286 -0.09 -11.93 -0.72
CA ALA A 286 0.31 -12.16 -2.10
C ALA A 286 -0.03 -13.57 -2.58
N PRO A 287 -0.16 -13.78 -3.91
CA PRO A 287 -0.39 -15.13 -4.45
C PRO A 287 0.76 -16.09 -4.16
N ALA A 288 2.00 -15.60 -4.11
CA ALA A 288 3.21 -16.33 -3.73
C ALA A 288 3.84 -15.65 -2.52
N GLU A 289 3.62 -16.22 -1.34
CA GLU A 289 4.07 -15.67 -0.05
C GLU A 289 4.48 -16.79 0.91
N MET A 290 5.46 -16.50 1.76
CA MET A 290 5.90 -17.39 2.84
C MET A 290 6.26 -16.60 4.09
N THR A 291 5.95 -17.15 5.25
CA THR A 291 6.44 -16.75 6.56
C THR A 291 7.54 -17.71 7.01
N PHE A 292 8.23 -17.41 8.10
CA PHE A 292 9.26 -18.32 8.62
C PHE A 292 9.49 -18.13 10.12
N SER A 293 9.94 -19.19 10.78
CA SER A 293 10.48 -19.10 12.14
C SER A 293 11.99 -19.37 12.13
N ILE A 294 12.68 -18.76 13.10
CA ILE A 294 14.10 -19.00 13.41
C ILE A 294 14.14 -19.46 14.88
N PRO A 295 13.95 -20.78 15.14
CA PRO A 295 13.78 -21.30 16.50
C PRO A 295 14.96 -20.97 17.41
N ASP A 296 16.20 -21.05 16.92
CA ASP A 296 17.41 -20.77 17.69
C ASP A 296 17.52 -19.30 18.15
N LYS A 297 16.80 -18.40 17.47
CA LYS A 297 16.71 -16.97 17.81
C LYS A 297 15.36 -16.60 18.46
N LYS A 298 14.48 -17.58 18.68
CA LYS A 298 13.12 -17.40 19.20
C LYS A 298 12.33 -16.34 18.45
N ALA A 299 12.50 -16.30 17.12
CA ALA A 299 11.97 -15.24 16.27
C ALA A 299 11.04 -15.80 15.19
N TYR A 300 9.99 -15.04 14.86
CA TYR A 300 9.07 -15.33 13.76
C TYR A 300 9.03 -14.15 12.80
N GLY A 301 9.37 -14.43 11.54
CA GLY A 301 9.27 -13.50 10.41
C GLY A 301 7.93 -13.66 9.70
N GLY A 302 7.04 -12.71 9.90
CA GLY A 302 5.65 -12.79 9.43
C GLY A 302 5.42 -12.26 8.02
N ALA A 303 6.46 -11.96 7.24
CA ALA A 303 6.35 -11.36 5.90
C ALA A 303 5.48 -10.10 5.91
N GLU A 304 4.48 -10.02 5.03
CA GLU A 304 3.43 -9.00 5.07
C GLU A 304 2.07 -9.60 5.50
N ASN A 305 2.06 -10.89 5.87
CA ASN A 305 0.88 -11.59 6.36
C ASN A 305 0.26 -10.89 7.58
N LEU A 306 1.09 -10.25 8.40
CA LEU A 306 0.73 -9.46 9.56
C LEU A 306 1.53 -8.14 9.57
N ALA A 307 0.84 -7.02 9.62
CA ALA A 307 1.42 -5.68 9.77
C ALA A 307 0.70 -4.93 10.91
N GLN A 308 1.22 -3.78 11.34
CA GLN A 308 0.59 -2.95 12.39
C GLN A 308 -0.60 -2.15 11.83
N THR A 309 -1.39 -2.80 10.97
CA THR A 309 -2.60 -2.26 10.35
C THR A 309 -3.45 -3.38 9.77
N MET A 310 -4.76 -3.18 9.68
CA MET A 310 -5.59 -3.99 8.77
C MET A 310 -5.10 -3.77 7.33
N HIS A 311 -4.72 -4.86 6.68
CA HIS A 311 -4.30 -4.81 5.28
C HIS A 311 -5.52 -4.73 4.33
N ASN A 312 -5.31 -4.28 3.10
CA ASN A 312 -6.35 -4.32 2.08
C ASN A 312 -6.49 -5.74 1.49
N LEU A 313 -7.74 -6.17 1.24
CA LEU A 313 -8.06 -7.40 0.51
C LEU A 313 -8.07 -7.19 -1.00
N LEU A 314 -8.19 -5.93 -1.43
CA LEU A 314 -8.01 -5.46 -2.80
C LEU A 314 -7.44 -4.05 -2.74
N PRO A 315 -6.16 -3.85 -3.11
CA PRO A 315 -5.57 -2.52 -3.07
C PRO A 315 -6.20 -1.59 -4.12
N VAL A 316 -6.20 -0.28 -3.82
CA VAL A 316 -6.70 0.75 -4.76
C VAL A 316 -5.91 0.75 -6.07
N ARG A 317 -4.62 0.44 -6.02
CA ARG A 317 -3.78 0.28 -7.23
C ARG A 317 -4.25 -0.86 -8.13
N GLY A 318 -4.85 -1.88 -7.56
CA GLY A 318 -5.23 -3.13 -8.23
C GLY A 318 -4.28 -4.28 -7.84
N ALA A 319 -4.83 -5.47 -7.79
CA ALA A 319 -4.16 -6.75 -7.60
C ALA A 319 -5.17 -7.87 -7.85
N LYS A 320 -4.76 -9.13 -7.80
CA LYS A 320 -5.68 -10.25 -7.60
C LYS A 320 -6.40 -10.08 -6.26
N VAL A 321 -7.71 -10.35 -6.20
CA VAL A 321 -8.47 -10.24 -4.95
C VAL A 321 -7.98 -11.29 -3.96
N ARG A 322 -7.68 -10.88 -2.74
CA ARG A 322 -7.15 -11.72 -1.68
C ARG A 322 -8.26 -12.48 -0.96
N ASP A 323 -7.97 -13.70 -0.54
CA ASP A 323 -8.91 -14.57 0.17
C ASP A 323 -8.84 -14.33 1.68
N ALA A 324 -9.78 -13.54 2.20
CA ALA A 324 -9.83 -13.21 3.63
C ALA A 324 -10.00 -14.44 4.54
N LEU A 325 -10.73 -15.46 4.10
CA LEU A 325 -10.94 -16.69 4.87
C LEU A 325 -9.65 -17.50 4.95
N ARG A 326 -8.98 -17.69 3.81
CA ARG A 326 -7.69 -18.38 3.75
C ARG A 326 -6.63 -17.62 4.55
N TRP A 327 -6.57 -16.31 4.42
CA TRP A 327 -5.64 -15.47 5.17
C TRP A 327 -5.84 -15.63 6.69
N SER A 328 -7.09 -15.59 7.16
CA SER A 328 -7.38 -15.86 8.59
C SER A 328 -6.96 -17.26 9.03
N SER A 329 -7.09 -18.28 8.17
CA SER A 329 -6.65 -19.64 8.49
C SER A 329 -5.13 -19.79 8.60
N TYR A 330 -4.36 -19.03 7.82
CA TYR A 330 -2.90 -19.00 7.97
C TYR A 330 -2.45 -18.34 9.28
N MET A 331 -3.19 -17.33 9.74
CA MET A 331 -2.95 -16.75 11.07
C MET A 331 -3.26 -17.72 12.19
N ASP A 332 -4.30 -18.54 12.03
CA ASP A 332 -4.61 -19.61 12.98
C ASP A 332 -3.50 -20.68 13.01
N GLN A 333 -3.01 -21.09 11.85
CA GLN A 333 -1.85 -21.98 11.75
C GLN A 333 -0.57 -21.35 12.32
N ALA A 334 -0.38 -20.04 12.18
CA ALA A 334 0.76 -19.35 12.77
C ALA A 334 0.74 -19.40 14.31
N LEU A 335 -0.43 -19.43 14.95
CA LEU A 335 -0.53 -19.61 16.41
C LEU A 335 0.06 -20.94 16.89
N ASP A 336 -0.10 -22.01 16.11
CA ASP A 336 0.47 -23.33 16.40
C ASP A 336 2.01 -23.33 16.31
N GLN A 337 2.60 -22.31 15.70
CA GLN A 337 4.04 -22.17 15.47
C GLN A 337 4.71 -21.25 16.50
N MET A 338 3.95 -20.71 17.46
CA MET A 338 4.45 -19.71 18.42
C MET A 338 5.17 -20.29 19.63
N ASP A 339 5.28 -21.62 19.74
CA ASP A 339 6.00 -22.23 20.87
C ASP A 339 7.47 -21.77 20.90
N GLY A 340 7.88 -21.22 22.04
CA GLY A 340 9.22 -20.66 22.25
C GLY A 340 9.53 -19.37 21.50
N ILE A 341 8.59 -18.76 20.76
CA ILE A 341 8.78 -17.50 20.06
C ILE A 341 8.60 -16.32 21.03
N GLU A 342 9.59 -15.44 21.04
CA GLU A 342 9.65 -14.25 21.92
C GLU A 342 9.60 -12.93 21.12
N VAL A 343 9.83 -12.95 19.81
CA VAL A 343 9.74 -11.79 18.94
C VAL A 343 9.12 -12.13 17.59
N TYR A 344 8.15 -11.32 17.21
CA TYR A 344 7.55 -11.24 15.89
C TYR A 344 8.11 -10.02 15.16
N PHE A 345 8.48 -10.15 13.88
CA PHE A 345 8.78 -9.03 13.00
C PHE A 345 8.16 -9.24 11.61
N GLY A 346 7.62 -8.18 11.04
CA GLY A 346 7.16 -8.14 9.66
C GLY A 346 8.09 -7.31 8.78
N GLN A 347 7.80 -7.28 7.49
CA GLN A 347 8.58 -6.47 6.55
C GLN A 347 8.04 -5.04 6.39
N HIS A 348 7.06 -4.68 7.21
CA HIS A 348 6.56 -3.33 7.41
C HIS A 348 6.41 -2.99 8.88
N ASN A 349 6.33 -1.69 9.19
CA ASN A 349 6.13 -1.17 10.54
C ASN A 349 7.21 -1.63 11.55
N TRP A 350 6.84 -1.97 12.78
CA TRP A 350 7.71 -2.33 13.89
C TRP A 350 7.35 -3.71 14.45
N PRO A 351 8.32 -4.40 15.10
CA PRO A 351 8.12 -5.71 15.69
C PRO A 351 7.19 -5.70 16.92
N VAL A 352 6.80 -6.91 17.34
CA VAL A 352 6.10 -7.18 18.61
C VAL A 352 6.93 -8.14 19.45
N TRP A 353 7.09 -7.86 20.74
CA TRP A 353 7.86 -8.68 21.67
C TRP A 353 6.98 -9.26 22.78
N GLY A 354 7.34 -10.47 23.20
CA GLY A 354 6.65 -11.22 24.24
C GLY A 354 5.58 -12.15 23.70
N HIS A 355 5.68 -13.43 24.06
CA HIS A 355 4.85 -14.51 23.54
C HIS A 355 3.34 -14.21 23.59
N ASP A 356 2.85 -13.74 24.74
CA ASP A 356 1.41 -13.46 24.92
C ASP A 356 0.94 -12.31 24.04
N ARG A 357 1.76 -11.26 23.89
CA ARG A 357 1.45 -10.11 23.03
C ARG A 357 1.44 -10.50 21.56
N ILE A 358 2.41 -11.33 21.12
CA ILE A 358 2.46 -11.86 19.77
C ILE A 358 1.22 -12.70 19.50
N SER A 359 0.88 -13.61 20.40
CA SER A 359 -0.34 -14.44 20.28
C SER A 359 -1.60 -13.59 20.19
N GLN A 360 -1.71 -12.53 21.02
CA GLN A 360 -2.86 -11.61 20.97
C GLN A 360 -2.89 -10.82 19.65
N PHE A 361 -1.75 -10.36 19.16
CA PHE A 361 -1.63 -9.65 17.90
C PHE A 361 -2.11 -10.51 16.72
N ILE A 362 -1.65 -11.77 16.64
CA ILE A 362 -2.08 -12.73 15.62
C ILE A 362 -3.58 -13.01 15.72
N LYS A 363 -4.11 -13.29 16.94
CA LYS A 363 -5.54 -13.55 17.17
C LYS A 363 -6.40 -12.38 16.74
N THR A 364 -6.00 -11.16 17.05
CA THR A 364 -6.75 -9.96 16.68
C THR A 364 -6.85 -9.81 15.15
N HIS A 365 -5.75 -10.01 14.43
CA HIS A 365 -5.76 -9.94 12.96
C HIS A 365 -6.58 -11.09 12.35
N ARG A 366 -6.40 -12.33 12.82
CA ARG A 366 -7.22 -13.47 12.42
C ARG A 366 -8.71 -13.15 12.53
N ASP A 367 -9.11 -12.63 13.66
CA ASP A 367 -10.51 -12.35 13.95
C ASP A 367 -11.06 -11.18 13.12
N VAL A 368 -10.24 -10.16 12.81
CA VAL A 368 -10.61 -9.06 11.90
C VAL A 368 -10.90 -9.58 10.48
N TYR A 369 -10.02 -10.41 9.91
CA TYR A 369 -10.25 -10.95 8.56
C TYR A 369 -11.39 -11.95 8.54
N LYS A 370 -11.48 -12.83 9.55
CA LYS A 370 -12.56 -13.80 9.68
C LYS A 370 -13.92 -13.11 9.85
N TYR A 371 -13.99 -12.10 10.72
CA TYR A 371 -15.20 -11.30 10.90
C TYR A 371 -15.60 -10.57 9.62
N THR A 372 -14.63 -9.92 8.96
CA THR A 372 -14.87 -9.21 7.69
C THR A 372 -15.44 -10.16 6.64
N HIS A 373 -14.86 -11.36 6.50
CA HIS A 373 -15.34 -12.39 5.60
C HIS A 373 -16.75 -12.85 5.97
N ASP A 374 -16.94 -13.38 7.18
CA ASP A 374 -18.18 -14.07 7.58
C ASP A 374 -19.37 -13.12 7.59
N GLN A 375 -19.19 -11.88 8.08
CA GLN A 375 -20.27 -10.91 8.08
C GLN A 375 -20.59 -10.41 6.67
N THR A 376 -19.59 -10.27 5.80
CA THR A 376 -19.84 -9.93 4.40
C THR A 376 -20.63 -11.04 3.71
N VAL A 377 -20.21 -12.30 3.84
CA VAL A 377 -20.94 -13.46 3.26
C VAL A 377 -22.37 -13.56 3.81
N ARG A 378 -22.56 -13.34 5.11
CA ARG A 378 -23.90 -13.31 5.71
C ARG A 378 -24.79 -12.24 5.07
N LEU A 379 -24.25 -11.03 4.83
CA LEU A 379 -25.00 -9.93 4.23
C LEU A 379 -25.22 -10.13 2.72
N ILE A 380 -24.28 -10.75 2.01
CA ILE A 380 -24.47 -11.21 0.62
C ILE A 380 -25.69 -12.15 0.54
N ASN A 381 -25.74 -13.17 1.42
CA ASN A 381 -26.83 -14.13 1.45
C ASN A 381 -28.17 -13.50 1.92
N ALA A 382 -28.13 -12.34 2.57
CA ALA A 382 -29.31 -11.53 2.86
C ALA A 382 -29.74 -10.63 1.69
N GLY A 383 -29.04 -10.66 0.55
CA GLY A 383 -29.39 -9.92 -0.66
C GLY A 383 -28.82 -8.50 -0.75
N LEU A 384 -27.89 -8.11 0.12
CA LEU A 384 -27.31 -6.76 0.08
C LEU A 384 -26.25 -6.64 -1.01
N THR A 385 -26.23 -5.48 -1.65
CA THR A 385 -25.18 -5.07 -2.62
C THR A 385 -23.87 -4.72 -1.91
N PRO A 386 -22.73 -4.70 -2.60
CA PRO A 386 -21.44 -4.35 -1.97
C PRO A 386 -21.40 -2.93 -1.38
N ARG A 387 -22.20 -2.00 -1.89
CA ARG A 387 -22.30 -0.63 -1.34
C ARG A 387 -23.08 -0.62 -0.02
N GLU A 388 -24.20 -1.33 0.04
CA GLU A 388 -25.02 -1.48 1.25
C GLU A 388 -24.29 -2.22 2.35
N ILE A 389 -23.55 -3.29 2.03
CA ILE A 389 -22.70 -4.01 2.98
C ILE A 389 -21.65 -3.05 3.56
N ALA A 390 -20.98 -2.26 2.73
CA ALA A 390 -19.97 -1.30 3.16
C ALA A 390 -20.52 -0.20 4.10
N ASP A 391 -21.79 0.14 4.00
CA ASP A 391 -22.45 1.09 4.90
C ASP A 391 -22.98 0.43 6.19
N THR A 392 -23.25 -0.87 6.16
CA THR A 392 -23.87 -1.62 7.27
C THR A 392 -22.83 -2.15 8.24
N ILE A 393 -21.72 -2.71 7.73
CA ILE A 393 -20.77 -3.47 8.55
C ILE A 393 -19.89 -2.55 9.41
N LYS A 394 -19.70 -2.95 10.68
CA LYS A 394 -18.79 -2.31 11.63
C LYS A 394 -18.04 -3.38 12.40
N LEU A 395 -16.76 -3.14 12.71
CA LEU A 395 -16.03 -4.01 13.62
C LEU A 395 -16.59 -3.86 15.05
N PRO A 396 -16.70 -4.96 15.80
CA PRO A 396 -17.02 -4.88 17.23
C PRO A 396 -15.90 -4.17 17.97
N LYS A 397 -16.22 -3.61 19.15
CA LYS A 397 -15.25 -2.87 19.97
C LYS A 397 -14.00 -3.68 20.30
N SER A 398 -14.16 -4.96 20.60
CA SER A 398 -13.07 -5.89 20.87
C SER A 398 -12.02 -6.01 19.74
N LEU A 399 -12.35 -5.58 18.52
CA LEU A 399 -11.43 -5.54 17.38
C LEU A 399 -11.05 -4.10 17.00
N SER A 400 -12.03 -3.17 17.00
CA SER A 400 -11.81 -1.80 16.54
C SER A 400 -10.97 -0.92 17.50
N GLU A 401 -10.80 -1.34 18.77
CA GLU A 401 -9.99 -0.64 19.76
C GLU A 401 -8.50 -0.98 19.66
N HIS A 402 -8.12 -2.05 18.93
CA HIS A 402 -6.73 -2.42 18.71
C HIS A 402 -6.13 -1.62 17.53
N PHE A 403 -5.13 -0.80 17.80
CA PHE A 403 -4.50 0.05 16.76
C PHE A 403 -3.92 -0.77 15.61
N GLY A 404 -3.22 -1.88 15.88
CA GLY A 404 -2.70 -2.77 14.85
C GLY A 404 -3.75 -3.43 13.94
N ALA A 405 -5.04 -3.40 14.32
CA ALA A 405 -6.16 -3.89 13.52
C ALA A 405 -6.96 -2.78 12.82
N ARG A 406 -6.59 -1.50 13.00
CA ARG A 406 -7.25 -0.38 12.32
C ARG A 406 -6.81 -0.26 10.87
N GLY A 407 -7.67 0.35 10.08
CA GLY A 407 -7.50 0.43 8.63
C GLY A 407 -6.62 1.60 8.18
N TYR A 408 -5.33 1.56 8.46
CA TYR A 408 -4.40 2.59 7.97
C TYR A 408 -3.95 2.36 6.53
N TYR A 409 -3.86 1.09 6.10
CA TYR A 409 -3.53 0.69 4.73
C TYR A 409 -4.74 0.10 4.00
N GLY A 410 -5.45 -0.84 4.60
CA GLY A 410 -6.78 -1.26 4.20
C GLY A 410 -7.85 -0.31 4.73
N ALA A 411 -9.10 -0.61 4.39
CA ALA A 411 -10.27 0.03 4.97
C ALA A 411 -11.42 -0.99 5.01
N LEU A 412 -12.09 -1.16 6.15
CA LEU A 412 -13.16 -2.14 6.29
C LEU A 412 -14.21 -2.01 5.16
N ARG A 413 -14.63 -0.77 4.87
CA ARG A 413 -15.60 -0.45 3.81
C ARG A 413 -15.12 -0.84 2.40
N HIS A 414 -13.82 -0.92 2.19
CA HIS A 414 -13.23 -1.39 0.93
C HIS A 414 -13.07 -2.91 0.95
N ASN A 415 -12.62 -3.47 2.06
CA ASN A 415 -12.39 -4.91 2.23
C ASN A 415 -13.67 -5.73 2.08
N VAL A 416 -14.81 -5.26 2.59
CA VAL A 416 -16.10 -5.97 2.38
C VAL A 416 -16.49 -6.02 0.90
N LYS A 417 -16.21 -4.97 0.12
CA LYS A 417 -16.41 -4.99 -1.33
C LYS A 417 -15.47 -5.97 -2.03
N ALA A 418 -14.25 -6.13 -1.51
CA ALA A 418 -13.30 -7.11 -2.02
C ALA A 418 -13.77 -8.55 -1.74
N VAL A 419 -14.31 -8.86 -0.55
CA VAL A 419 -14.92 -10.16 -0.25
C VAL A 419 -16.12 -10.43 -1.17
N TYR A 420 -16.97 -9.44 -1.39
CA TYR A 420 -18.07 -9.56 -2.36
C TYR A 420 -17.55 -9.92 -3.76
N GLN A 421 -16.55 -9.16 -4.24
CA GLN A 421 -15.96 -9.38 -5.56
C GLN A 421 -15.28 -10.74 -5.68
N PHE A 422 -14.68 -11.25 -4.61
CA PHE A 422 -14.03 -12.55 -4.57
C PHE A 422 -15.02 -13.69 -4.91
N TYR A 423 -16.26 -13.62 -4.42
CA TYR A 423 -17.28 -14.64 -4.65
C TYR A 423 -18.17 -14.39 -5.85
N LEU A 424 -18.56 -13.13 -6.10
CA LEU A 424 -19.59 -12.76 -7.06
C LEU A 424 -19.10 -11.88 -8.21
N GLY A 425 -17.82 -11.50 -8.22
CA GLY A 425 -17.27 -10.60 -9.23
C GLY A 425 -17.71 -9.15 -9.03
N ALA A 426 -17.59 -8.35 -10.08
CA ALA A 426 -17.86 -6.90 -10.04
C ALA A 426 -19.35 -6.54 -10.20
N TYR A 427 -20.17 -7.46 -10.65
CA TYR A 427 -21.60 -7.25 -10.88
C TYR A 427 -22.38 -7.28 -9.56
N ASP A 428 -23.19 -6.24 -9.33
CA ASP A 428 -23.93 -6.04 -8.08
C ASP A 428 -25.34 -6.66 -8.04
N GLY A 429 -25.72 -7.41 -9.10
CA GLY A 429 -27.04 -8.05 -9.22
C GLY A 429 -28.14 -7.15 -9.78
N ASN A 430 -27.90 -5.85 -9.98
CA ASN A 430 -28.87 -4.96 -10.61
C ASN A 430 -28.73 -4.99 -12.14
N PRO A 431 -29.74 -5.46 -12.91
CA PRO A 431 -29.67 -5.54 -14.36
C PRO A 431 -29.33 -4.23 -15.06
N ALA A 432 -29.65 -3.08 -14.48
CA ALA A 432 -29.27 -1.77 -15.03
C ALA A 432 -27.74 -1.53 -15.03
N ASN A 433 -26.99 -2.23 -14.17
CA ASN A 433 -25.53 -2.15 -14.07
C ASN A 433 -24.82 -3.27 -14.86
N LEU A 434 -25.56 -4.10 -15.62
CA LEU A 434 -24.97 -5.18 -16.42
C LEU A 434 -24.23 -4.61 -17.65
N ASP A 435 -24.82 -3.60 -18.32
CA ASP A 435 -24.26 -2.89 -19.47
C ASP A 435 -24.51 -1.39 -19.37
N PRO A 436 -23.87 -0.69 -18.41
CA PRO A 436 -24.10 0.72 -18.18
C PRO A 436 -23.41 1.58 -19.24
N LEU A 437 -23.95 2.77 -19.49
CA LEU A 437 -23.33 3.76 -20.37
C LEU A 437 -21.92 4.12 -19.87
N PRO A 438 -20.98 4.44 -20.78
CA PRO A 438 -19.69 5.00 -20.39
C PRO A 438 -19.84 6.26 -19.53
N PRO A 439 -18.93 6.53 -18.58
CA PRO A 439 -19.09 7.61 -17.60
C PRO A 439 -19.37 8.99 -18.19
N GLN A 440 -18.73 9.37 -19.30
CA GLN A 440 -18.95 10.66 -19.95
C GLN A 440 -20.33 10.77 -20.58
N GLU A 441 -20.82 9.71 -21.21
CA GLU A 441 -22.14 9.67 -21.83
C GLU A 441 -23.24 9.69 -20.77
N SER A 442 -23.13 8.84 -19.77
CA SER A 442 -24.00 8.83 -18.60
C SER A 442 -24.09 10.21 -17.95
N ALA A 443 -22.94 10.87 -17.72
CA ALA A 443 -22.87 12.18 -17.11
C ALA A 443 -23.62 13.25 -17.92
N LYS A 444 -23.52 13.24 -19.26
CA LYS A 444 -24.27 14.18 -20.13
C LYS A 444 -25.79 14.01 -19.95
N HIS A 445 -26.29 12.78 -19.87
CA HIS A 445 -27.71 12.53 -19.64
C HIS A 445 -28.16 13.03 -18.26
N TYR A 446 -27.38 12.76 -17.20
CA TYR A 446 -27.67 13.28 -15.87
C TYR A 446 -27.67 14.80 -15.82
N LEU A 447 -26.71 15.47 -16.45
CA LEU A 447 -26.67 16.93 -16.53
C LEU A 447 -27.87 17.51 -17.29
N ALA A 448 -28.29 16.89 -18.38
CA ALA A 448 -29.48 17.32 -19.11
C ALA A 448 -30.75 17.22 -18.20
N LEU A 449 -30.88 16.12 -17.45
CA LEU A 449 -32.00 15.91 -16.52
C LEU A 449 -31.96 16.92 -15.35
N ILE A 450 -30.79 17.22 -14.80
CA ILE A 450 -30.59 18.21 -13.71
C ILE A 450 -30.86 19.65 -14.20
N GLY A 451 -30.71 19.91 -15.49
CA GLY A 451 -30.85 21.22 -16.12
C GLY A 451 -29.55 21.99 -16.25
N GLY A 452 -28.43 21.27 -16.40
CA GLY A 452 -27.11 21.79 -16.72
C GLY A 452 -26.07 21.63 -15.60
N SER A 453 -24.82 21.82 -15.98
CA SER A 453 -23.64 21.67 -15.12
C SER A 453 -23.69 22.63 -13.92
N ASP A 454 -24.10 23.89 -14.12
CA ASP A 454 -24.15 24.89 -13.06
C ASP A 454 -25.18 24.56 -11.96
N LYS A 455 -26.32 23.94 -12.33
CA LYS A 455 -27.29 23.46 -11.34
C LYS A 455 -26.76 22.28 -10.54
N ALA A 456 -26.00 21.38 -11.18
CA ALA A 456 -25.32 20.29 -10.49
C ALA A 456 -24.28 20.82 -9.49
N VAL A 457 -23.51 21.85 -9.87
CA VAL A 457 -22.55 22.51 -8.98
C VAL A 457 -23.25 23.18 -7.80
N ALA A 458 -24.36 23.89 -8.02
CA ALA A 458 -25.11 24.53 -6.94
C ALA A 458 -25.69 23.53 -5.94
N ALA A 459 -26.23 22.39 -6.43
CA ALA A 459 -26.69 21.30 -5.58
C ALA A 459 -25.55 20.66 -4.80
N ALA A 460 -24.41 20.45 -5.44
CA ALA A 460 -23.21 19.91 -4.80
C ALA A 460 -22.64 20.86 -3.75
N GLN A 461 -22.66 22.19 -3.98
CA GLN A 461 -22.26 23.18 -2.98
C GLN A 461 -23.14 23.07 -1.72
N THR A 462 -24.44 22.91 -1.90
CA THR A 462 -25.37 22.71 -0.78
C THR A 462 -25.05 21.44 0.03
N ALA A 463 -24.66 20.35 -0.65
CA ALA A 463 -24.22 19.10 0.01
C ALA A 463 -22.87 19.30 0.72
N TYR A 464 -21.91 19.96 0.07
CA TYR A 464 -20.61 20.29 0.64
C TYR A 464 -20.72 21.12 1.92
N ASP A 465 -21.55 22.16 1.92
CA ASP A 465 -21.77 23.05 3.07
C ASP A 465 -22.38 22.31 4.27
N LYS A 466 -23.14 21.24 4.01
CA LYS A 466 -23.70 20.33 5.04
C LYS A 466 -22.72 19.24 5.49
N GLY A 467 -21.54 19.13 4.84
CA GLY A 467 -20.57 18.06 5.11
C GLY A 467 -20.93 16.71 4.46
N ASP A 468 -21.93 16.67 3.56
CA ASP A 468 -22.24 15.46 2.80
C ASP A 468 -21.33 15.35 1.56
N TYR A 469 -20.04 15.15 1.85
CA TYR A 469 -18.98 15.12 0.82
C TYR A 469 -19.12 13.95 -0.15
N ARG A 470 -19.70 12.81 0.29
CA ARG A 470 -19.90 11.66 -0.61
C ARG A 470 -20.89 12.02 -1.72
N TRP A 471 -22.00 12.62 -1.35
CA TRP A 471 -23.02 13.07 -2.31
C TRP A 471 -22.52 14.22 -3.18
N ALA A 472 -21.83 15.19 -2.59
CA ALA A 472 -21.19 16.27 -3.35
C ALA A 472 -20.22 15.71 -4.42
N ALA A 473 -19.39 14.73 -4.07
CA ALA A 473 -18.46 14.09 -5.00
C ALA A 473 -19.18 13.35 -6.14
N GLU A 474 -20.30 12.66 -5.89
CA GLU A 474 -21.08 11.98 -6.92
C GLU A 474 -21.68 12.98 -7.92
N LEU A 475 -22.31 14.06 -7.44
CA LEU A 475 -22.86 15.12 -8.30
C LEU A 475 -21.76 15.80 -9.13
N LEU A 476 -20.65 16.16 -8.50
CA LEU A 476 -19.53 16.83 -9.17
C LEU A 476 -18.80 15.93 -10.15
N SER A 477 -18.79 14.61 -9.90
CA SER A 477 -18.28 13.65 -10.88
C SER A 477 -19.07 13.74 -12.18
N HIS A 478 -20.40 13.79 -12.12
CA HIS A 478 -21.22 14.01 -13.33
C HIS A 478 -20.95 15.38 -13.96
N ALA A 479 -20.78 16.44 -13.17
CA ALA A 479 -20.48 17.77 -13.69
C ALA A 479 -19.13 17.80 -14.44
N VAL A 480 -18.07 17.21 -13.86
CA VAL A 480 -16.73 17.21 -14.47
C VAL A 480 -16.64 16.27 -15.69
N PHE A 481 -17.29 15.09 -15.66
CA PHE A 481 -17.30 14.18 -16.81
C PHE A 481 -18.18 14.66 -17.97
N GLY A 482 -19.33 15.27 -17.68
CA GLY A 482 -20.27 15.75 -18.68
C GLY A 482 -19.90 17.12 -19.26
N ASP A 483 -19.25 17.98 -18.46
CA ASP A 483 -18.76 19.31 -18.83
C ASP A 483 -17.33 19.53 -18.32
N PRO A 484 -16.31 18.96 -18.99
CA PRO A 484 -14.91 19.08 -18.57
C PRO A 484 -14.35 20.52 -18.59
N ALA A 485 -15.07 21.48 -19.19
CA ALA A 485 -14.67 22.88 -19.24
C ALA A 485 -15.11 23.66 -17.97
N ASN A 486 -16.05 23.12 -17.18
CA ASN A 486 -16.57 23.80 -16.00
C ASN A 486 -15.52 23.84 -14.88
N LYS A 487 -14.90 25.01 -14.72
CA LYS A 487 -13.86 25.24 -13.71
C LYS A 487 -14.42 25.20 -12.28
N ALA A 488 -15.64 25.72 -12.06
CA ALA A 488 -16.27 25.71 -10.75
C ALA A 488 -16.54 24.27 -10.26
N ALA A 489 -16.99 23.37 -11.18
CA ALA A 489 -17.16 21.96 -10.87
C ALA A 489 -15.84 21.29 -10.46
N LYS A 490 -14.75 21.55 -11.19
CA LYS A 490 -13.43 21.00 -10.87
C LYS A 490 -12.90 21.49 -9.53
N GLU A 491 -13.03 22.79 -9.26
CA GLU A 491 -12.57 23.40 -8.01
C GLU A 491 -13.35 22.86 -6.80
N LEU A 492 -14.69 22.81 -6.89
CA LEU A 492 -15.51 22.28 -5.80
C LEU A 492 -15.28 20.77 -5.61
N LEU A 493 -15.05 20.01 -6.69
CA LEU A 493 -14.70 18.59 -6.57
C LEU A 493 -13.34 18.39 -5.90
N ALA A 494 -12.34 19.23 -6.23
CA ALA A 494 -11.05 19.22 -5.56
C ALA A 494 -11.20 19.51 -4.05
N ASN A 495 -11.93 20.56 -3.68
CA ASN A 495 -12.24 20.87 -2.28
C ASN A 495 -12.94 19.70 -1.58
N THR A 496 -13.91 19.06 -2.26
CA THR A 496 -14.66 17.92 -1.73
C THR A 496 -13.74 16.72 -1.47
N TYR A 497 -12.87 16.38 -2.42
CA TYR A 497 -11.89 15.30 -2.24
C TYR A 497 -10.88 15.61 -1.12
N GLU A 498 -10.49 16.88 -0.94
CA GLU A 498 -9.62 17.27 0.17
C GLU A 498 -10.29 16.99 1.52
N GLN A 499 -11.57 17.36 1.71
CA GLN A 499 -12.29 17.05 2.96
C GLN A 499 -12.41 15.53 3.19
N MET A 500 -12.72 14.76 2.15
CA MET A 500 -12.75 13.29 2.23
C MET A 500 -11.38 12.71 2.59
N GLY A 501 -10.31 13.27 2.05
CA GLY A 501 -8.93 12.89 2.36
C GLY A 501 -8.51 13.25 3.78
N TYR A 502 -8.92 14.43 4.27
CA TYR A 502 -8.59 14.88 5.63
C TYR A 502 -9.28 14.06 6.72
N ALA A 503 -10.48 13.55 6.43
CA ALA A 503 -11.21 12.67 7.34
C ALA A 503 -10.79 11.18 7.24
N ALA A 504 -10.09 10.78 6.17
CA ALA A 504 -9.77 9.38 5.92
C ALA A 504 -8.72 8.84 6.91
N GLU A 505 -9.05 7.76 7.60
CA GLU A 505 -8.12 6.99 8.43
C GLU A 505 -7.15 6.17 7.57
N ALA A 506 -7.64 5.56 6.46
CA ALA A 506 -6.81 4.84 5.52
C ALA A 506 -5.94 5.80 4.70
N ALA A 507 -4.62 5.70 4.86
CA ALA A 507 -3.66 6.51 4.11
C ALA A 507 -3.83 6.35 2.59
N THR A 508 -4.14 5.15 2.12
CA THR A 508 -4.38 4.84 0.71
C THR A 508 -5.60 5.58 0.15
N TRP A 509 -6.64 5.75 0.94
CA TRP A 509 -7.81 6.56 0.57
C TRP A 509 -7.49 8.05 0.61
N ARG A 510 -6.86 8.52 1.72
CA ARG A 510 -6.38 9.89 1.82
C ARG A 510 -5.56 10.29 0.61
N ASN A 511 -4.52 9.52 0.32
CA ASN A 511 -3.61 9.78 -0.78
C ASN A 511 -4.34 9.79 -2.14
N SER A 512 -5.29 8.88 -2.34
CA SER A 512 -6.09 8.83 -3.58
C SER A 512 -6.96 10.08 -3.76
N TYR A 513 -7.65 10.51 -2.71
CA TYR A 513 -8.47 11.73 -2.77
C TYR A 513 -7.61 12.98 -2.99
N LEU A 514 -6.52 13.13 -2.25
CA LEU A 514 -5.65 14.30 -2.38
C LEU A 514 -4.91 14.34 -3.72
N THR A 515 -4.51 13.19 -4.28
CA THR A 515 -3.93 13.13 -5.62
C THR A 515 -4.96 13.53 -6.68
N ALA A 516 -6.21 13.05 -6.57
CA ALA A 516 -7.29 13.47 -7.46
C ALA A 516 -7.55 14.98 -7.38
N ALA A 517 -7.58 15.55 -6.17
CA ALA A 517 -7.73 17.00 -5.97
C ALA A 517 -6.57 17.78 -6.61
N ALA A 518 -5.34 17.34 -6.40
CA ALA A 518 -4.15 17.97 -6.99
C ALA A 518 -4.19 17.94 -8.52
N GLU A 519 -4.65 16.84 -9.13
CA GLU A 519 -4.78 16.75 -10.59
C GLU A 519 -5.93 17.60 -11.16
N LEU A 520 -7.03 17.74 -10.44
CA LEU A 520 -8.09 18.68 -10.84
C LEU A 520 -7.57 20.13 -10.86
N ARG A 521 -6.67 20.50 -9.94
CA ARG A 521 -6.06 21.82 -9.87
C ARG A 521 -4.95 22.03 -10.90
N ASN A 522 -4.05 21.07 -11.05
CA ASN A 522 -2.78 21.24 -11.77
C ASN A 522 -2.74 20.52 -13.13
N GLY A 523 -3.75 19.71 -13.43
CA GLY A 523 -3.73 18.75 -14.52
C GLY A 523 -2.98 17.46 -14.15
N PRO A 524 -3.09 16.40 -14.98
CA PRO A 524 -2.39 15.14 -14.77
C PRO A 524 -0.88 15.32 -14.94
N PRO A 525 -0.04 14.50 -14.25
CA PRO A 525 1.41 14.56 -14.40
C PRO A 525 1.82 14.30 -15.85
N THR A 526 2.81 15.03 -16.33
CA THR A 526 3.29 14.97 -17.72
C THR A 526 4.26 13.82 -17.97
N LYS A 527 4.80 13.20 -16.91
CA LYS A 527 5.72 12.05 -16.98
C LYS A 527 5.06 10.81 -16.40
N GLY A 528 4.94 9.76 -17.20
CA GLY A 528 4.53 8.43 -16.79
C GLY A 528 5.56 7.40 -17.25
N ILE A 529 5.68 6.28 -16.53
CA ILE A 529 6.51 5.16 -16.97
C ILE A 529 5.77 4.45 -18.10
N SER A 530 6.41 4.32 -19.29
CA SER A 530 5.86 3.55 -20.40
C SER A 530 5.98 2.04 -20.11
N ARG A 531 5.16 1.21 -20.77
CA ARG A 531 5.28 -0.26 -20.69
C ARG A 531 6.68 -0.74 -21.07
N ALA A 532 7.28 -0.13 -22.10
CA ALA A 532 8.65 -0.46 -22.55
C ALA A 532 9.67 -0.14 -21.44
N GLY A 533 9.58 1.05 -20.83
CA GLY A 533 10.46 1.42 -19.72
C GLY A 533 10.29 0.53 -18.49
N PHE A 534 9.07 0.02 -18.22
CA PHE A 534 8.86 -0.93 -17.13
C PHE A 534 9.50 -2.30 -17.41
N ILE A 535 9.45 -2.77 -18.66
CA ILE A 535 10.10 -4.02 -19.09
C ILE A 535 11.62 -3.85 -19.05
N GLU A 536 12.17 -2.73 -19.56
CA GLU A 536 13.62 -2.45 -19.51
C GLU A 536 14.15 -2.40 -18.07
N MET A 537 13.39 -1.89 -17.10
CA MET A 537 13.80 -1.86 -15.69
C MET A 537 13.79 -3.25 -15.04
N LEU A 538 13.01 -4.20 -15.52
CA LEU A 538 12.95 -5.56 -14.99
C LEU A 538 13.93 -6.54 -15.65
N MET A 539 14.49 -6.20 -16.83
CA MET A 539 15.48 -7.00 -17.55
C MET A 539 16.91 -6.58 -17.21
#